data_2647d1e4dd0814fa369610794c9d5459
#
_entry.id   2647d1e4dd0814fa369610794c9d5459
#
_cell.length_a   1.000
_cell.length_b   1.000
_cell.length_c   1.000
_cell.angle_alpha   90.00
_cell.angle_beta   90.00
_cell.angle_gamma   90.00
#
_symmetry.space_group_name_H-M   'P 1'
#
loop_
_entity.id
_entity.type
_entity.pdbx_description
1 polymer ?
#
loop_
_entity_poly.entity_id
_entity_poly.type
_entity_poly.pdbx_seq_one_letter_code
_entity_poly.pdbx_strand_id
1 'polypeptide(L)'
;MIPGKMERAVEFNHFLSSYYPDTSYGADRHYADMLEQAVAAERLGYASVSIPEHHLMNILMNPAPLQMAIKVAGATRRIKIITSVVQLPLHDMRTYAGEVVLAELFTDGRLILGVGRGAFAVEMDRMGAPIEESREKFDESLNVLQALLERENVSWSGTYYNFDELTVMPRPVRPVQLMMAALSPPAIYHSTLRGFHIQTTPLMDTNEKMLEQIGAFYKAKDELGDAGKHLTISLSRVCWLARDEADKRAKLELANDYYARFDNVFTGPGEIESGAIARLPRTQTLEELEQNLLICTRDEFIDQLAVYEEAGVDELILSQNIGTPNQDTLDNMQSIAEEVMPRFSKLGKIEAAD
;
A
#
# COMPACT_ATOMS: atom_id res chain seq x y z
N MET A 1 -22.98 -15.52 4.67
CA MET A 1 -23.70 -14.31 5.14
C MET A 1 -23.02 -13.85 6.41
N ILE A 2 -22.31 -12.71 6.35
CA ILE A 2 -21.65 -12.10 7.52
C ILE A 2 -22.73 -11.45 8.37
N PRO A 3 -22.83 -11.74 9.69
CA PRO A 3 -23.87 -11.17 10.54
C PRO A 3 -23.64 -9.68 10.76
N GLY A 4 -24.66 -8.86 10.57
CA GLY A 4 -24.69 -7.44 10.91
C GLY A 4 -24.20 -6.53 9.79
N LYS A 5 -24.95 -6.44 8.71
CA LYS A 5 -24.77 -5.44 7.65
C LYS A 5 -25.10 -4.05 8.23
N MET A 6 -24.12 -3.40 8.92
CA MET A 6 -24.11 -1.94 8.91
C MET A 6 -23.58 -1.53 7.52
N GLU A 7 -24.26 -0.61 6.86
CA GLU A 7 -23.78 0.01 5.62
C GLU A 7 -22.43 0.66 5.88
N ARG A 8 -21.35 -0.06 5.58
CA ARG A 8 -19.99 0.44 5.69
C ARG A 8 -19.68 1.28 4.45
N ALA A 9 -19.13 2.45 4.66
CA ALA A 9 -18.54 3.21 3.57
C ALA A 9 -17.15 2.66 3.30
N VAL A 10 -16.77 2.56 2.04
CA VAL A 10 -15.41 2.26 1.62
C VAL A 10 -14.64 3.58 1.56
N GLU A 11 -13.48 3.66 2.21
CA GLU A 11 -12.55 4.77 2.07
C GLU A 11 -11.67 4.55 0.83
N PHE A 12 -11.27 5.65 0.19
CA PHE A 12 -10.42 5.60 -1.01
C PHE A 12 -9.06 6.19 -0.72
N ASN A 13 -8.03 5.47 -1.13
CA ASN A 13 -6.62 5.81 -0.99
C ASN A 13 -5.99 5.89 -2.37
N HIS A 14 -5.20 6.95 -2.62
CA HIS A 14 -4.39 7.03 -3.82
C HIS A 14 -2.98 6.52 -3.55
N PHE A 15 -2.57 5.49 -4.30
CA PHE A 15 -1.21 4.94 -4.20
C PHE A 15 -0.25 5.78 -5.04
N LEU A 16 0.70 6.43 -4.40
CA LEU A 16 1.76 7.19 -5.05
C LEU A 16 2.77 6.22 -5.68
N SER A 17 2.29 5.49 -6.69
CA SER A 17 3.08 4.50 -7.40
C SER A 17 4.20 5.18 -8.17
N SER A 18 5.42 4.94 -7.74
CA SER A 18 6.63 5.50 -8.32
C SER A 18 7.16 4.58 -9.43
N TYR A 19 6.37 4.36 -10.47
CA TYR A 19 6.82 3.67 -11.68
C TYR A 19 7.50 4.66 -12.62
N TYR A 20 8.77 4.42 -12.91
CA TYR A 20 9.67 5.34 -13.62
C TYR A 20 10.32 4.65 -14.84
N PRO A 21 9.52 4.26 -15.86
CA PRO A 21 10.01 3.48 -17.00
C PRO A 21 10.96 4.27 -17.91
N ASP A 22 10.78 5.59 -18.01
CA ASP A 22 11.61 6.50 -18.80
C ASP A 22 12.43 7.40 -17.88
N THR A 23 13.70 7.05 -17.66
CA THR A 23 14.61 7.82 -16.82
C THR A 23 14.99 9.21 -17.41
N SER A 24 14.74 9.44 -18.71
CA SER A 24 14.97 10.75 -19.35
C SER A 24 13.93 11.80 -18.94
N TYR A 25 12.78 11.36 -18.37
CA TYR A 25 11.76 12.25 -17.84
C TYR A 25 12.26 13.17 -16.71
N GLY A 26 13.24 12.72 -15.95
CA GLY A 26 13.84 13.42 -14.82
C GLY A 26 13.20 13.07 -13.48
N ALA A 27 14.02 12.69 -12.50
CA ALA A 27 13.53 12.29 -11.17
C ALA A 27 12.88 13.46 -10.42
N ASP A 28 13.36 14.68 -10.62
CA ASP A 28 12.79 15.91 -10.04
C ASP A 28 11.34 16.11 -10.47
N ARG A 29 11.04 15.93 -11.75
CA ARG A 29 9.68 16.00 -12.30
C ARG A 29 8.82 14.84 -11.78
N HIS A 30 9.36 13.63 -11.81
CA HIS A 30 8.65 12.44 -11.34
C HIS A 30 8.16 12.58 -9.88
N TYR A 31 9.01 13.05 -8.97
CA TYR A 31 8.61 13.28 -7.58
C TYR A 31 7.74 14.54 -7.39
N ALA A 32 7.87 15.55 -8.26
CA ALA A 32 6.94 16.68 -8.28
C ALA A 32 5.53 16.23 -8.69
N ASP A 33 5.40 15.35 -9.68
CA ASP A 33 4.13 14.75 -10.10
C ASP A 33 3.48 13.94 -8.96
N MET A 34 4.25 13.13 -8.25
CA MET A 34 3.75 12.39 -7.09
C MET A 34 3.22 13.33 -6.00
N LEU A 35 3.91 14.44 -5.75
CA LEU A 35 3.44 15.44 -4.79
C LEU A 35 2.16 16.14 -5.27
N GLU A 36 2.05 16.44 -6.56
CA GLU A 36 0.85 17.00 -7.16
C GLU A 36 -0.34 16.04 -7.03
N GLN A 37 -0.12 14.74 -7.28
CA GLN A 37 -1.14 13.70 -7.07
C GLN A 37 -1.59 13.64 -5.60
N ALA A 38 -0.67 13.76 -4.63
CA ALA A 38 -1.04 13.76 -3.21
C ALA A 38 -1.91 14.98 -2.84
N VAL A 39 -1.59 16.17 -3.36
CA VAL A 39 -2.40 17.38 -3.18
C VAL A 39 -3.76 17.24 -3.87
N ALA A 40 -3.79 16.68 -5.07
CA ALA A 40 -5.04 16.41 -5.80
C ALA A 40 -5.92 15.39 -5.04
N ALA A 41 -5.33 14.33 -4.47
CA ALA A 41 -6.06 13.35 -3.66
C ALA A 41 -6.79 14.02 -2.48
N GLU A 42 -6.10 14.90 -1.73
CA GLU A 42 -6.76 15.64 -0.65
C GLU A 42 -7.90 16.54 -1.15
N ARG A 43 -7.69 17.25 -2.25
CA ARG A 43 -8.71 18.13 -2.86
C ARG A 43 -9.93 17.35 -3.34
N LEU A 44 -9.71 16.16 -3.90
CA LEU A 44 -10.74 15.28 -4.46
C LEU A 44 -11.47 14.43 -3.41
N GLY A 45 -11.05 14.47 -2.14
CA GLY A 45 -11.74 13.77 -1.04
C GLY A 45 -11.28 12.33 -0.83
N TYR A 46 -10.11 11.93 -1.35
CA TYR A 46 -9.47 10.68 -0.92
C TYR A 46 -9.14 10.76 0.58
N ALA A 47 -9.32 9.65 1.28
CA ALA A 47 -9.08 9.58 2.73
C ALA A 47 -7.59 9.54 3.08
N SER A 48 -6.79 8.96 2.19
CA SER A 48 -5.37 8.72 2.41
C SER A 48 -4.58 8.66 1.10
N VAL A 49 -3.25 8.79 1.24
CA VAL A 49 -2.29 8.41 0.19
C VAL A 49 -1.34 7.36 0.72
N SER A 50 -0.90 6.45 -0.14
CA SER A 50 0.05 5.39 0.18
C SER A 50 1.38 5.59 -0.53
N ILE A 51 2.49 5.32 0.19
CA ILE A 51 3.86 5.53 -0.26
C ILE A 51 4.63 4.21 -0.15
N PRO A 52 5.11 3.62 -1.26
CA PRO A 52 5.92 2.40 -1.23
C PRO A 52 7.36 2.66 -0.73
N GLU A 53 8.08 1.57 -0.43
CA GLU A 53 9.53 1.57 -0.29
C GLU A 53 10.12 0.51 -1.20
N HIS A 54 10.92 0.95 -2.19
CA HIS A 54 11.79 0.08 -2.97
C HIS A 54 13.07 0.81 -3.39
N HIS A 55 14.13 0.03 -3.56
CA HIS A 55 15.49 0.51 -3.79
C HIS A 55 16.10 -0.07 -5.06
N LEU A 56 17.04 0.65 -5.67
CA LEU A 56 17.93 0.17 -6.73
C LEU A 56 17.22 -0.29 -8.02
N MET A 57 15.97 0.14 -8.23
CA MET A 57 15.18 -0.22 -9.40
C MET A 57 14.14 0.86 -9.73
N ASN A 58 13.59 0.83 -10.94
CA ASN A 58 12.69 1.86 -11.47
C ASN A 58 11.19 1.55 -11.36
N ILE A 59 10.81 0.60 -10.51
CA ILE A 59 9.41 0.29 -10.18
C ILE A 59 9.19 0.52 -8.69
N LEU A 60 8.08 1.18 -8.35
CA LEU A 60 7.75 1.55 -6.96
C LEU A 60 8.92 2.28 -6.24
N MET A 61 9.74 2.99 -7.03
CA MET A 61 11.01 3.59 -6.63
C MET A 61 10.80 4.71 -5.61
N ASN A 62 10.91 4.39 -4.34
CA ASN A 62 10.93 5.38 -3.27
C ASN A 62 11.80 4.89 -2.11
N PRO A 63 13.09 5.25 -2.09
CA PRO A 63 14.04 4.73 -1.12
C PRO A 63 13.89 5.32 0.30
N ALA A 64 13.03 6.32 0.49
CA ALA A 64 12.88 7.01 1.76
C ALA A 64 11.41 7.42 2.00
N PRO A 65 10.52 6.46 2.29
CA PRO A 65 9.08 6.72 2.40
C PRO A 65 8.72 7.73 3.50
N LEU A 66 9.45 7.75 4.63
CA LEU A 66 9.20 8.74 5.70
C LEU A 66 9.54 10.17 5.27
N GLN A 67 10.59 10.37 4.46
CA GLN A 67 10.93 11.69 3.92
C GLN A 67 9.86 12.17 2.93
N MET A 68 9.35 11.27 2.07
CA MET A 68 8.25 11.57 1.18
C MET A 68 6.96 11.86 1.97
N ALA A 69 6.68 11.12 3.04
CA ALA A 69 5.55 11.38 3.93
C ALA A 69 5.60 12.79 4.53
N ILE A 70 6.75 13.23 5.02
CA ILE A 70 6.96 14.60 5.53
C ILE A 70 6.75 15.63 4.43
N LYS A 71 7.24 15.36 3.20
CA LYS A 71 7.06 16.27 2.06
C LYS A 71 5.58 16.41 1.69
N VAL A 72 4.84 15.31 1.64
CA VAL A 72 3.38 15.29 1.41
C VAL A 72 2.65 16.04 2.53
N ALA A 73 3.04 15.81 3.78
CA ALA A 73 2.44 16.49 4.93
C ALA A 73 2.60 18.01 4.86
N GLY A 74 3.75 18.51 4.38
CA GLY A 74 4.00 19.93 4.18
C GLY A 74 3.13 20.57 3.09
N ALA A 75 2.64 19.78 2.13
CA ALA A 75 1.80 20.24 1.02
C ALA A 75 0.29 20.01 1.24
N THR A 76 -0.09 19.23 2.25
CA THR A 76 -1.47 18.83 2.56
C THR A 76 -1.85 19.18 4.00
N ARG A 77 -3.12 19.06 4.38
CA ARG A 77 -3.61 19.45 5.72
C ARG A 77 -4.33 18.36 6.50
N ARG A 78 -5.03 17.44 5.82
CA ARG A 78 -5.97 16.48 6.44
C ARG A 78 -5.74 15.05 6.04
N ILE A 79 -5.31 14.82 4.81
CA ILE A 79 -5.17 13.47 4.24
C ILE A 79 -4.23 12.63 5.09
N LYS A 80 -4.60 11.39 5.37
CA LYS A 80 -3.74 10.40 6.04
C LYS A 80 -2.62 9.99 5.10
N ILE A 81 -1.47 9.66 5.64
CA ILE A 81 -0.28 9.29 4.88
C ILE A 81 0.16 7.92 5.38
N ILE A 82 0.10 6.92 4.50
CA ILE A 82 0.35 5.53 4.85
C ILE A 82 1.62 5.06 4.12
N THR A 83 2.56 4.46 4.82
CA THR A 83 3.62 3.73 4.12
C THR A 83 3.08 2.36 3.67
N SER A 84 3.36 1.96 2.43
CA SER A 84 2.74 0.77 1.83
C SER A 84 3.74 -0.04 0.98
N VAL A 85 4.76 -0.59 1.62
CA VAL A 85 5.11 -0.59 3.06
C VAL A 85 6.56 -0.24 3.27
N VAL A 86 6.93 0.07 4.51
CA VAL A 86 8.34 0.08 4.90
C VAL A 86 8.85 -1.36 5.06
N GLN A 87 10.04 -1.63 4.53
CA GLN A 87 10.69 -2.93 4.59
C GLN A 87 11.61 -3.00 5.82
N LEU A 88 11.05 -3.35 6.99
CA LEU A 88 11.79 -3.32 8.27
C LEU A 88 13.15 -4.05 8.26
N PRO A 89 13.33 -5.19 7.54
CA PRO A 89 14.63 -5.87 7.50
C PRO A 89 15.78 -5.04 6.88
N LEU A 90 15.46 -3.96 6.16
CA LEU A 90 16.46 -3.07 5.55
C LEU A 90 16.98 -1.99 6.51
N HIS A 91 16.34 -1.81 7.68
CA HIS A 91 16.64 -0.74 8.61
C HIS A 91 17.19 -1.23 9.95
N ASP A 92 18.00 -0.41 10.61
CA ASP A 92 18.35 -0.59 12.02
C ASP A 92 17.29 0.08 12.90
N MET A 93 16.57 -0.70 13.67
CA MET A 93 15.44 -0.21 14.47
C MET A 93 15.82 0.84 15.51
N ARG A 94 17.08 0.88 15.97
CA ARG A 94 17.56 1.89 16.93
C ARG A 94 17.59 3.30 16.32
N THR A 95 17.95 3.42 15.05
CA THR A 95 17.91 4.67 14.31
C THR A 95 16.52 4.92 13.71
N TYR A 96 15.93 3.87 13.13
CA TYR A 96 14.66 3.97 12.43
C TYR A 96 13.49 4.38 13.34
N ALA A 97 13.47 3.96 14.60
CA ALA A 97 12.46 4.41 15.56
C ALA A 97 12.48 5.92 15.76
N GLY A 98 13.67 6.55 15.79
CA GLY A 98 13.81 8.01 15.85
C GLY A 98 13.27 8.71 14.58
N GLU A 99 13.53 8.13 13.40
CA GLU A 99 13.00 8.65 12.13
C GLU A 99 11.47 8.55 12.07
N VAL A 100 10.90 7.45 12.56
CA VAL A 100 9.44 7.27 12.67
C VAL A 100 8.83 8.31 13.60
N VAL A 101 9.45 8.59 14.75
CA VAL A 101 8.97 9.64 15.67
C VAL A 101 8.99 11.00 15.01
N LEU A 102 10.06 11.36 14.30
CA LEU A 102 10.14 12.64 13.58
C LEU A 102 9.08 12.71 12.47
N ALA A 103 8.86 11.64 11.72
CA ALA A 103 7.84 11.60 10.68
C ALA A 103 6.44 11.74 11.28
N GLU A 104 6.14 11.10 12.43
CA GLU A 104 4.88 11.26 13.16
C GLU A 104 4.66 12.72 13.56
N LEU A 105 5.68 13.38 14.13
CA LEU A 105 5.61 14.78 14.54
C LEU A 105 5.39 15.72 13.34
N PHE A 106 6.16 15.56 12.27
CA PHE A 106 6.08 16.45 11.11
C PHE A 106 4.84 16.20 10.23
N THR A 107 4.19 15.07 10.37
CA THR A 107 2.90 14.78 9.73
C THR A 107 1.70 15.18 10.60
N ASP A 108 1.91 15.74 11.78
CA ASP A 108 0.87 16.09 12.75
C ASP A 108 -0.05 14.90 13.11
N GLY A 109 0.55 13.70 13.27
CA GLY A 109 -0.18 12.48 13.62
C GLY A 109 -1.00 11.88 12.48
N ARG A 110 -0.75 12.29 11.23
CA ARG A 110 -1.41 11.73 10.04
C ARG A 110 -0.69 10.51 9.46
N LEU A 111 0.50 10.18 9.98
CA LEU A 111 1.26 9.00 9.57
C LEU A 111 0.60 7.72 10.10
N ILE A 112 0.42 6.76 9.21
CA ILE A 112 0.15 5.37 9.52
C ILE A 112 1.34 4.57 8.98
N LEU A 113 2.08 3.90 9.87
CA LEU A 113 3.27 3.16 9.50
C LEU A 113 2.89 1.74 9.04
N GLY A 114 2.70 1.57 7.75
CA GLY A 114 2.55 0.26 7.14
C GLY A 114 3.92 -0.42 6.99
N VAL A 115 4.04 -1.63 7.50
CA VAL A 115 5.29 -2.38 7.56
C VAL A 115 5.19 -3.74 6.86
N GLY A 116 6.31 -4.21 6.32
CA GLY A 116 6.42 -5.50 5.66
C GLY A 116 7.84 -6.04 5.68
N ARG A 117 7.96 -7.30 5.29
CA ARG A 117 9.27 -8.01 5.30
C ARG A 117 10.12 -7.78 4.05
N GLY A 118 9.57 -7.14 3.03
CA GLY A 118 10.14 -7.14 1.70
C GLY A 118 9.63 -8.30 0.84
N ALA A 119 9.61 -8.10 -0.48
CA ALA A 119 9.02 -9.04 -1.43
C ALA A 119 9.93 -9.35 -2.64
N PHE A 120 10.86 -8.47 -2.99
CA PHE A 120 11.72 -8.64 -4.15
C PHE A 120 13.08 -9.22 -3.72
N ALA A 121 13.30 -10.51 -4.02
CA ALA A 121 14.52 -11.21 -3.60
C ALA A 121 15.79 -10.49 -4.06
N VAL A 122 15.84 -10.03 -5.32
CA VAL A 122 16.98 -9.31 -5.88
C VAL A 122 17.29 -8.00 -5.14
N GLU A 123 16.27 -7.29 -4.66
CA GLU A 123 16.43 -6.08 -3.87
C GLU A 123 16.99 -6.42 -2.48
N MET A 124 16.34 -7.36 -1.82
CA MET A 124 16.70 -7.79 -0.47
C MET A 124 18.14 -8.30 -0.41
N ASP A 125 18.57 -9.10 -1.40
CA ASP A 125 19.94 -9.60 -1.51
C ASP A 125 20.96 -8.47 -1.71
N ARG A 126 20.66 -7.53 -2.62
CA ARG A 126 21.52 -6.36 -2.88
C ARG A 126 21.65 -5.43 -1.69
N MET A 127 20.63 -5.38 -0.84
CA MET A 127 20.60 -4.57 0.38
C MET A 127 21.14 -5.31 1.61
N GLY A 128 21.63 -6.55 1.46
CA GLY A 128 22.22 -7.34 2.54
C GLY A 128 21.19 -7.89 3.54
N ALA A 129 19.96 -8.10 3.11
CA ALA A 129 18.90 -8.72 3.90
C ALA A 129 18.23 -9.86 3.08
N PRO A 130 18.92 -11.01 2.91
CA PRO A 130 18.45 -12.11 2.06
C PRO A 130 17.00 -12.51 2.35
N ILE A 131 16.25 -12.81 1.28
CA ILE A 131 14.80 -13.07 1.38
C ILE A 131 14.49 -14.26 2.30
N GLU A 132 15.38 -15.25 2.36
CA GLU A 132 15.28 -16.43 3.22
C GLU A 132 15.29 -16.08 4.71
N GLU A 133 16.08 -15.09 5.10
CA GLU A 133 16.19 -14.61 6.48
C GLU A 133 15.18 -13.51 6.81
N SER A 134 14.56 -12.92 5.79
CA SER A 134 13.76 -11.71 5.93
C SER A 134 12.55 -11.88 6.86
N ARG A 135 12.00 -13.10 7.00
CA ARG A 135 10.87 -13.36 7.89
C ARG A 135 11.29 -13.23 9.37
N GLU A 136 12.34 -13.93 9.76
CA GLU A 136 12.81 -13.90 11.16
C GLU A 136 13.31 -12.51 11.53
N LYS A 137 14.07 -11.87 10.63
CA LYS A 137 14.56 -10.51 10.82
C LYS A 137 13.41 -9.51 10.93
N PHE A 138 12.36 -9.66 10.10
CA PHE A 138 11.18 -8.82 10.17
C PHE A 138 10.44 -8.96 11.51
N ASP A 139 10.20 -10.19 11.97
CA ASP A 139 9.50 -10.42 13.24
C ASP A 139 10.26 -9.83 14.42
N GLU A 140 11.57 -9.99 14.45
CA GLU A 140 12.42 -9.37 15.49
C GLU A 140 12.44 -7.83 15.35
N SER A 141 12.62 -7.30 14.13
CA SER A 141 12.61 -5.85 13.88
C SER A 141 11.30 -5.20 14.33
N LEU A 142 10.15 -5.82 14.02
CA LEU A 142 8.85 -5.33 14.43
C LEU A 142 8.71 -5.26 15.94
N ASN A 143 9.11 -6.32 16.65
CA ASN A 143 9.05 -6.36 18.10
C ASN A 143 9.99 -5.32 18.74
N VAL A 144 11.20 -5.14 18.19
CA VAL A 144 12.16 -4.11 18.64
C VAL A 144 11.59 -2.72 18.39
N LEU A 145 11.06 -2.45 17.19
CA LEU A 145 10.47 -1.16 16.86
C LEU A 145 9.32 -0.80 17.80
N GLN A 146 8.38 -1.72 18.02
CA GLN A 146 7.28 -1.50 18.96
C GLN A 146 7.80 -1.21 20.37
N ALA A 147 8.75 -2.00 20.87
CA ALA A 147 9.36 -1.77 22.18
C ALA A 147 9.98 -0.37 22.29
N LEU A 148 10.74 0.06 21.28
CA LEU A 148 11.42 1.36 21.25
C LEU A 148 10.44 2.54 21.15
N LEU A 149 9.33 2.38 20.45
CA LEU A 149 8.31 3.42 20.35
C LEU A 149 7.45 3.53 21.59
N GLU A 150 7.12 2.41 22.25
CA GLU A 150 6.18 2.38 23.38
C GLU A 150 6.86 2.58 24.74
N ARG A 151 8.11 2.13 24.92
CA ARG A 151 8.79 2.09 26.21
C ARG A 151 10.04 2.95 26.26
N GLU A 152 10.38 3.39 27.44
CA GLU A 152 11.71 3.90 27.81
C GLU A 152 12.58 2.75 28.32
N ASN A 153 13.89 2.95 28.30
CA ASN A 153 14.85 2.02 28.89
C ASN A 153 14.71 0.59 28.35
N VAL A 154 14.80 0.47 27.01
CA VAL A 154 14.71 -0.81 26.30
C VAL A 154 16.12 -1.40 26.16
N SER A 155 16.31 -2.62 26.60
CA SER A 155 17.42 -3.48 26.21
C SER A 155 16.89 -4.65 25.37
N TRP A 156 17.73 -5.21 24.51
CA TRP A 156 17.36 -6.31 23.65
C TRP A 156 18.49 -7.32 23.49
N SER A 157 18.16 -8.60 23.53
CA SER A 157 19.07 -9.70 23.27
C SER A 157 18.37 -10.71 22.36
N GLY A 158 18.61 -10.59 21.05
CA GLY A 158 18.02 -11.41 20.01
C GLY A 158 19.07 -11.87 18.99
N THR A 159 18.60 -12.35 17.86
CA THR A 159 19.46 -12.82 16.77
C THR A 159 20.02 -11.65 15.95
N TYR A 160 19.17 -10.67 15.62
CA TYR A 160 19.52 -9.54 14.75
C TYR A 160 19.80 -8.26 15.52
N TYR A 161 19.26 -8.13 16.72
CA TYR A 161 19.46 -6.96 17.59
C TYR A 161 20.01 -7.41 18.94
N ASN A 162 21.11 -6.76 19.36
CA ASN A 162 21.68 -6.94 20.69
C ASN A 162 22.22 -5.59 21.18
N PHE A 163 21.60 -5.03 22.22
CA PHE A 163 21.99 -3.74 22.77
C PHE A 163 21.59 -3.60 24.22
N ASP A 164 22.44 -2.86 24.97
CA ASP A 164 22.18 -2.46 26.34
C ASP A 164 21.05 -1.42 26.40
N GLU A 165 20.58 -1.12 27.59
CA GLU A 165 19.49 -0.20 27.85
C GLU A 165 19.67 1.15 27.13
N LEU A 166 18.69 1.51 26.33
CA LEU A 166 18.60 2.80 25.63
C LEU A 166 17.15 3.31 25.55
N THR A 167 17.01 4.61 25.38
CA THR A 167 15.73 5.27 25.13
C THR A 167 15.80 6.05 23.83
N VAL A 168 14.89 5.81 22.90
CA VAL A 168 14.80 6.57 21.66
C VAL A 168 14.37 8.01 21.95
N MET A 169 15.09 8.96 21.37
CA MET A 169 14.80 10.40 21.49
C MET A 169 14.69 11.04 20.12
N PRO A 170 13.68 11.94 19.89
CA PRO A 170 12.62 12.32 20.81
C PRO A 170 11.64 11.17 21.08
N ARG A 171 10.85 11.28 22.16
CA ARG A 171 9.78 10.32 22.44
C ARG A 171 8.56 10.62 21.57
N PRO A 172 7.76 9.61 21.16
CA PRO A 172 6.49 9.84 20.49
C PRO A 172 5.54 10.69 21.35
N VAL A 173 4.93 11.69 20.75
CA VAL A 173 3.89 12.49 21.41
C VAL A 173 2.52 11.79 21.38
N ARG A 174 2.30 10.99 20.34
CA ARG A 174 1.12 10.16 20.11
C ARG A 174 1.55 8.73 19.79
N PRO A 175 0.73 7.71 20.10
CA PRO A 175 0.99 6.36 19.63
C PRO A 175 1.09 6.33 18.09
N VAL A 176 2.15 5.70 17.55
CA VAL A 176 2.28 5.47 16.12
C VAL A 176 1.36 4.33 15.72
N GLN A 177 0.44 4.59 14.81
CA GLN A 177 -0.44 3.55 14.28
C GLN A 177 0.33 2.65 13.32
N LEU A 178 0.31 1.34 13.57
CA LEU A 178 0.95 0.33 12.73
C LEU A 178 -0.08 -0.40 11.86
N MET A 179 0.31 -0.70 10.63
CA MET A 179 -0.46 -1.50 9.68
C MET A 179 0.44 -2.56 9.06
N MET A 180 -0.04 -3.80 8.93
CA MET A 180 0.74 -4.93 8.44
C MET A 180 0.39 -5.25 6.99
N ALA A 181 1.39 -5.34 6.11
CA ALA A 181 1.18 -5.93 4.79
C ALA A 181 1.31 -7.46 4.85
N ALA A 182 0.28 -8.13 4.38
CA ALA A 182 0.24 -9.59 4.30
C ALA A 182 -0.54 -10.04 3.07
N LEU A 183 0.02 -11.00 2.32
CA LEU A 183 -0.56 -11.50 1.07
C LEU A 183 -1.23 -12.87 1.22
N SER A 184 -0.72 -13.73 2.12
CA SER A 184 -1.30 -15.06 2.30
C SER A 184 -2.37 -15.06 3.39
N PRO A 185 -3.47 -15.82 3.23
CA PRO A 185 -4.50 -15.94 4.24
C PRO A 185 -3.98 -16.30 5.64
N PRO A 186 -3.00 -17.23 5.82
CA PRO A 186 -2.43 -17.50 7.14
C PRO A 186 -1.69 -16.28 7.73
N ALA A 187 -0.93 -15.53 6.93
CA ALA A 187 -0.23 -14.34 7.42
C ALA A 187 -1.21 -13.23 7.82
N ILE A 188 -2.28 -13.03 7.05
CA ILE A 188 -3.36 -12.08 7.37
C ILE A 188 -4.02 -12.48 8.70
N TYR A 189 -4.41 -13.74 8.83
CA TYR A 189 -5.06 -14.25 10.03
C TYR A 189 -4.19 -14.03 11.29
N HIS A 190 -2.93 -14.45 11.27
CA HIS A 190 -2.04 -14.30 12.43
C HIS A 190 -1.68 -12.84 12.73
N SER A 191 -1.53 -11.99 11.73
CA SER A 191 -1.28 -10.55 11.94
C SER A 191 -2.50 -9.86 12.54
N THR A 192 -3.71 -10.22 12.10
CA THR A 192 -4.96 -9.71 12.68
C THR A 192 -5.13 -10.14 14.13
N LEU A 193 -4.83 -11.40 14.49
CA LEU A 193 -4.83 -11.87 15.88
C LEU A 193 -3.84 -11.11 16.78
N ARG A 194 -2.75 -10.58 16.22
CA ARG A 194 -1.80 -9.71 16.93
C ARG A 194 -2.31 -8.27 17.09
N GLY A 195 -3.50 -7.93 16.56
CA GLY A 195 -4.10 -6.61 16.68
C GLY A 195 -3.66 -5.61 15.61
N PHE A 196 -3.13 -6.06 14.46
CA PHE A 196 -2.74 -5.17 13.37
C PHE A 196 -3.88 -4.92 12.38
N HIS A 197 -4.01 -3.68 11.92
CA HIS A 197 -4.68 -3.36 10.67
C HIS A 197 -3.95 -4.02 9.51
N ILE A 198 -4.66 -4.41 8.45
CA ILE A 198 -4.08 -5.18 7.34
C ILE A 198 -4.11 -4.39 6.04
N GLN A 199 -2.99 -4.42 5.31
CA GLN A 199 -2.94 -4.11 3.88
C GLN A 199 -2.73 -5.42 3.11
N THR A 200 -3.54 -5.66 2.08
CA THR A 200 -3.40 -6.84 1.22
C THR A 200 -3.65 -6.51 -0.24
N THR A 201 -3.28 -7.41 -1.11
CA THR A 201 -3.58 -7.39 -2.54
C THR A 201 -3.58 -8.80 -3.09
N PRO A 202 -4.51 -9.17 -3.98
CA PRO A 202 -4.39 -10.39 -4.76
C PRO A 202 -3.40 -10.24 -5.92
N LEU A 203 -2.76 -9.06 -6.07
CA LEU A 203 -1.93 -8.70 -7.24
C LEU A 203 -2.75 -8.77 -8.53
N MET A 204 -2.32 -9.61 -9.49
CA MET A 204 -3.03 -9.92 -10.74
C MET A 204 -3.76 -11.28 -10.69
N ASP A 205 -4.05 -11.75 -9.48
CA ASP A 205 -4.80 -12.98 -9.22
C ASP A 205 -6.32 -12.70 -9.17
N THR A 206 -7.11 -13.75 -9.03
CA THR A 206 -8.57 -13.71 -9.14
C THR A 206 -9.28 -13.08 -7.93
N ASN A 207 -10.56 -12.78 -8.10
CA ASN A 207 -11.40 -12.31 -6.99
C ASN A 207 -11.59 -13.38 -5.91
N GLU A 208 -11.53 -14.68 -6.23
CA GLU A 208 -11.56 -15.76 -5.25
C GLU A 208 -10.38 -15.65 -4.28
N LYS A 209 -9.19 -15.35 -4.79
CA LYS A 209 -8.00 -15.12 -3.96
C LYS A 209 -8.18 -13.95 -3.01
N MET A 210 -8.74 -12.87 -3.50
CA MET A 210 -9.09 -11.71 -2.67
C MET A 210 -10.09 -12.09 -1.56
N LEU A 211 -11.14 -12.84 -1.89
CA LEU A 211 -12.15 -13.28 -0.91
C LEU A 211 -11.55 -14.19 0.17
N GLU A 212 -10.60 -15.08 -0.19
CA GLU A 212 -9.86 -15.87 0.80
C GLU A 212 -9.05 -14.98 1.76
N GLN A 213 -8.39 -13.95 1.23
CA GLN A 213 -7.62 -12.99 2.03
C GLN A 213 -8.52 -12.24 3.02
N ILE A 214 -9.64 -11.69 2.54
CA ILE A 214 -10.60 -10.95 3.38
C ILE A 214 -11.26 -11.90 4.39
N GLY A 215 -11.61 -13.12 3.98
CA GLY A 215 -12.17 -14.15 4.87
C GLY A 215 -11.24 -14.50 6.04
N ALA A 216 -9.93 -14.56 5.80
CA ALA A 216 -8.95 -14.81 6.85
C ALA A 216 -8.88 -13.67 7.88
N PHE A 217 -8.99 -12.40 7.41
CA PHE A 217 -9.07 -11.24 8.28
C PHE A 217 -10.31 -11.29 9.19
N TYR A 218 -11.49 -11.50 8.62
CA TYR A 218 -12.72 -11.53 9.41
C TYR A 218 -12.77 -12.72 10.36
N LYS A 219 -12.25 -13.88 9.98
CA LYS A 219 -12.13 -15.02 10.88
C LYS A 219 -11.31 -14.66 12.13
N ALA A 220 -10.16 -14.03 11.97
CA ALA A 220 -9.34 -13.61 13.11
C ALA A 220 -10.02 -12.49 13.93
N LYS A 221 -10.68 -11.56 13.27
CA LYS A 221 -11.42 -10.47 13.90
C LYS A 221 -12.57 -10.96 14.77
N ASP A 222 -13.29 -12.00 14.31
CA ASP A 222 -14.35 -12.65 15.05
C ASP A 222 -13.81 -13.36 16.31
N GLU A 223 -12.64 -14.00 16.22
CA GLU A 223 -11.97 -14.61 17.37
C GLU A 223 -11.52 -13.59 18.42
N LEU A 224 -11.10 -12.40 17.99
CA LEU A 224 -10.74 -11.30 18.88
C LEU A 224 -11.96 -10.65 19.57
N GLY A 225 -13.16 -10.81 19.02
CA GLY A 225 -14.38 -10.23 19.53
C GLY A 225 -14.29 -8.68 19.64
N ASP A 226 -14.58 -8.15 20.82
CA ASP A 226 -14.55 -6.69 21.04
C ASP A 226 -13.17 -6.05 20.77
N ALA A 227 -12.08 -6.75 21.06
CA ALA A 227 -10.73 -6.25 20.83
C ALA A 227 -10.41 -6.09 19.33
N GLY A 228 -11.06 -6.85 18.45
CA GLY A 228 -10.88 -6.78 17.01
C GLY A 228 -11.76 -5.75 16.29
N LYS A 229 -12.77 -5.16 16.94
CA LYS A 229 -13.77 -4.30 16.27
C LYS A 229 -13.18 -3.10 15.52
N HIS A 230 -12.11 -2.53 16.04
CA HIS A 230 -11.46 -1.35 15.47
C HIS A 230 -10.54 -1.67 14.28
N LEU A 231 -10.18 -2.94 14.08
CA LEU A 231 -9.26 -3.37 13.01
C LEU A 231 -9.91 -3.23 11.64
N THR A 232 -9.12 -2.81 10.67
CA THR A 232 -9.52 -2.56 9.28
C THR A 232 -8.66 -3.34 8.30
N ILE A 233 -9.22 -3.61 7.12
CA ILE A 233 -8.51 -4.20 6.00
C ILE A 233 -8.55 -3.29 4.79
N SER A 234 -7.36 -2.94 4.26
CA SER A 234 -7.18 -2.18 3.04
C SER A 234 -6.79 -3.11 1.90
N LEU A 235 -7.45 -2.97 0.75
CA LEU A 235 -7.22 -3.75 -0.46
C LEU A 235 -6.55 -2.89 -1.54
N SER A 236 -5.35 -3.28 -1.99
CA SER A 236 -4.66 -2.59 -3.08
C SER A 236 -5.00 -3.22 -4.44
N ARG A 237 -5.32 -2.37 -5.42
CA ARG A 237 -5.61 -2.76 -6.80
C ARG A 237 -4.93 -1.83 -7.80
N VAL A 238 -4.31 -2.40 -8.82
CA VAL A 238 -4.01 -1.66 -10.04
C VAL A 238 -5.32 -1.35 -10.74
N CYS A 239 -5.56 -0.08 -11.04
CA CYS A 239 -6.86 0.36 -11.51
C CYS A 239 -6.77 1.48 -12.56
N TRP A 240 -7.82 1.56 -13.35
CA TRP A 240 -8.08 2.67 -14.26
C TRP A 240 -9.58 2.73 -14.59
N LEU A 241 -10.19 3.89 -14.40
CA LEU A 241 -11.53 4.13 -14.89
C LEU A 241 -11.47 4.51 -16.37
N ALA A 242 -11.75 3.55 -17.25
CA ALA A 242 -11.65 3.72 -18.68
C ALA A 242 -12.88 4.49 -19.24
N ARG A 243 -12.64 5.39 -20.17
CA ARG A 243 -13.70 6.19 -20.84
C ARG A 243 -14.57 5.35 -21.77
N ASP A 244 -13.96 4.35 -22.40
CA ASP A 244 -14.57 3.43 -23.34
C ASP A 244 -13.70 2.16 -23.49
N GLU A 245 -14.18 1.19 -24.30
CA GLU A 245 -13.48 -0.07 -24.55
C GLU A 245 -12.10 0.12 -25.23
N ALA A 246 -11.92 1.16 -26.04
CA ALA A 246 -10.63 1.43 -26.67
C ALA A 246 -9.59 1.94 -25.66
N ASP A 247 -10.01 2.85 -24.76
CA ASP A 247 -9.18 3.32 -23.65
C ASP A 247 -8.87 2.18 -22.68
N LYS A 248 -9.86 1.35 -22.33
CA LYS A 248 -9.70 0.15 -21.50
C LYS A 248 -8.61 -0.76 -22.05
N ARG A 249 -8.69 -1.11 -23.35
CA ARG A 249 -7.69 -1.95 -24.00
C ARG A 249 -6.30 -1.31 -23.98
N ALA A 250 -6.19 -0.03 -24.28
CA ALA A 250 -4.89 0.68 -24.24
C ALA A 250 -4.28 0.68 -22.84
N LYS A 251 -5.09 0.81 -21.78
CA LYS A 251 -4.61 0.76 -20.39
C LYS A 251 -4.25 -0.66 -19.94
N LEU A 252 -4.94 -1.68 -20.44
CA LEU A 252 -4.55 -3.08 -20.22
C LEU A 252 -3.19 -3.41 -20.87
N GLU A 253 -2.91 -2.85 -22.05
CA GLU A 253 -1.60 -2.99 -22.69
C GLU A 253 -0.47 -2.33 -21.86
N LEU A 254 -0.71 -1.14 -21.29
CA LEU A 254 0.23 -0.49 -20.37
C LEU A 254 0.41 -1.30 -19.08
N ALA A 255 -0.69 -1.81 -18.50
CA ALA A 255 -0.61 -2.66 -17.32
C ALA A 255 0.16 -3.97 -17.61
N ASN A 256 -0.01 -4.57 -18.79
CA ASN A 256 0.76 -5.74 -19.21
C ASN A 256 2.26 -5.42 -19.31
N ASP A 257 2.63 -4.25 -19.82
CA ASP A 257 4.01 -3.78 -19.84
C ASP A 257 4.59 -3.55 -18.42
N TYR A 258 3.80 -2.96 -17.53
CA TYR A 258 4.15 -2.80 -16.11
C TYR A 258 4.40 -4.15 -15.45
N TYR A 259 3.47 -5.11 -15.59
CA TYR A 259 3.59 -6.42 -14.98
C TYR A 259 4.70 -7.28 -15.60
N ALA A 260 5.05 -7.08 -16.87
CA ALA A 260 6.21 -7.74 -17.49
C ALA A 260 7.54 -7.39 -16.79
N ARG A 261 7.61 -6.23 -16.14
CA ARG A 261 8.75 -5.83 -15.30
C ARG A 261 8.55 -6.21 -13.84
N PHE A 262 7.33 -6.05 -13.32
CA PHE A 262 7.01 -6.43 -11.95
C PHE A 262 7.26 -7.92 -11.70
N ASP A 263 6.81 -8.79 -12.59
CA ASP A 263 7.04 -10.23 -12.49
C ASP A 263 8.52 -10.59 -12.47
N ASN A 264 9.36 -9.84 -13.20
CA ASN A 264 10.80 -10.06 -13.21
C ASN A 264 11.44 -9.94 -11.82
N VAL A 265 11.03 -8.95 -11.02
CA VAL A 265 11.60 -8.72 -9.69
C VAL A 265 10.82 -9.41 -8.58
N PHE A 266 9.54 -9.73 -8.79
CA PHE A 266 8.69 -10.36 -7.78
C PHE A 266 8.88 -11.88 -7.70
N THR A 267 8.83 -12.57 -8.84
CA THR A 267 8.95 -14.03 -8.92
C THR A 267 9.96 -14.52 -9.96
N GLY A 268 10.48 -13.59 -10.75
CA GLY A 268 11.40 -13.88 -11.86
C GLY A 268 12.87 -13.78 -11.44
N PRO A 269 13.78 -13.76 -12.45
CA PRO A 269 15.21 -13.80 -12.24
C PRO A 269 15.84 -12.53 -11.66
N GLY A 270 15.09 -11.40 -11.58
CA GLY A 270 15.61 -10.14 -11.08
C GLY A 270 16.59 -9.44 -12.02
N GLU A 271 16.37 -9.50 -13.34
CA GLU A 271 17.23 -8.86 -14.35
C GLU A 271 17.07 -7.34 -14.31
N ILE A 272 18.07 -6.65 -13.80
CA ILE A 272 18.13 -5.18 -13.69
C ILE A 272 19.44 -4.68 -14.23
N GLU A 273 19.38 -3.80 -15.22
CA GLU A 273 20.53 -3.12 -15.81
C GLU A 273 20.44 -1.61 -15.58
N SER A 274 21.48 -1.02 -14.98
CA SER A 274 21.54 0.43 -14.67
C SER A 274 20.28 0.96 -13.94
N GLY A 275 19.68 0.14 -13.06
CA GLY A 275 18.47 0.45 -12.32
C GLY A 275 17.16 0.23 -13.08
N ALA A 276 17.21 -0.10 -14.36
CA ALA A 276 16.03 -0.41 -15.17
C ALA A 276 15.75 -1.91 -15.16
N ILE A 277 14.53 -2.28 -14.82
CA ILE A 277 14.08 -3.69 -14.81
C ILE A 277 13.79 -4.13 -16.24
N ALA A 278 14.40 -5.27 -16.66
CA ALA A 278 14.13 -5.88 -17.95
C ALA A 278 12.69 -6.40 -18.04
N ARG A 279 12.10 -6.31 -19.23
CA ARG A 279 10.79 -6.91 -19.51
C ARG A 279 10.93 -8.42 -19.70
N LEU A 280 10.10 -9.19 -19.03
CA LEU A 280 9.98 -10.61 -19.30
C LEU A 280 8.77 -10.90 -20.21
N PRO A 281 8.85 -11.96 -21.05
CA PRO A 281 7.66 -12.49 -21.72
C PRO A 281 6.63 -12.92 -20.69
N ARG A 282 5.37 -12.58 -20.92
CA ARG A 282 4.25 -12.99 -20.07
C ARG A 282 3.45 -14.12 -20.70
N THR A 283 2.98 -15.02 -19.86
CA THR A 283 2.03 -16.07 -20.27
C THR A 283 0.58 -15.63 -20.06
N GLN A 284 0.33 -14.70 -19.11
CA GLN A 284 -1.00 -14.17 -18.87
C GLN A 284 -1.46 -13.29 -20.04
N THR A 285 -2.67 -13.54 -20.53
CA THR A 285 -3.25 -12.82 -21.66
C THR A 285 -3.85 -11.47 -21.22
N LEU A 286 -4.18 -10.60 -22.19
CA LEU A 286 -4.89 -9.34 -21.87
C LEU A 286 -6.29 -9.60 -21.33
N GLU A 287 -6.96 -10.64 -21.79
CA GLU A 287 -8.28 -11.06 -21.32
C GLU A 287 -8.25 -11.55 -19.87
N GLU A 288 -7.19 -12.26 -19.46
CA GLU A 288 -6.99 -12.64 -18.05
C GLU A 288 -6.64 -11.44 -17.17
N LEU A 289 -5.86 -10.48 -17.68
CA LEU A 289 -5.60 -9.23 -16.98
C LEU A 289 -6.86 -8.40 -16.81
N GLU A 290 -7.70 -8.32 -17.83
CA GLU A 290 -8.99 -7.63 -17.79
C GLU A 290 -9.91 -8.19 -16.69
N GLN A 291 -9.93 -9.52 -16.52
CA GLN A 291 -10.71 -10.18 -15.47
C GLN A 291 -10.16 -9.92 -14.06
N ASN A 292 -8.85 -9.75 -13.94
CA ASN A 292 -8.15 -9.73 -12.67
C ASN A 292 -7.75 -8.32 -12.19
N LEU A 293 -7.76 -7.30 -13.06
CA LEU A 293 -7.44 -5.92 -12.69
C LEU A 293 -8.70 -5.04 -12.65
N LEU A 294 -8.62 -3.94 -11.91
CA LEU A 294 -9.68 -2.95 -11.86
C LEU A 294 -9.49 -1.90 -12.99
N ILE A 295 -9.26 -2.37 -14.22
CA ILE A 295 -9.16 -1.56 -15.44
C ILE A 295 -10.42 -1.80 -16.26
N CYS A 296 -11.43 -0.97 -16.10
CA CYS A 296 -12.77 -1.20 -16.62
C CYS A 296 -13.53 0.10 -16.88
N THR A 297 -14.61 0.01 -17.63
CA THR A 297 -15.55 1.11 -17.84
C THR A 297 -16.27 1.44 -16.53
N ARG A 298 -16.96 2.58 -16.50
CA ARG A 298 -17.58 3.09 -15.27
C ARG A 298 -18.53 2.10 -14.59
N ASP A 299 -19.42 1.49 -15.33
CA ASP A 299 -20.42 0.59 -14.75
C ASP A 299 -19.78 -0.71 -14.26
N GLU A 300 -18.83 -1.28 -15.01
CA GLU A 300 -18.01 -2.42 -14.57
C GLU A 300 -17.21 -2.10 -13.30
N PHE A 301 -16.63 -0.90 -13.21
CA PHE A 301 -15.86 -0.45 -12.05
C PHE A 301 -16.73 -0.41 -10.80
N ILE A 302 -17.96 0.12 -10.93
CA ILE A 302 -18.94 0.17 -9.85
C ILE A 302 -19.37 -1.23 -9.43
N ASP A 303 -19.63 -2.13 -10.37
CA ASP A 303 -20.01 -3.52 -10.08
C ASP A 303 -18.88 -4.28 -9.36
N GLN A 304 -17.61 -4.09 -9.77
CA GLN A 304 -16.47 -4.67 -9.09
C GLN A 304 -16.29 -4.12 -7.65
N LEU A 305 -16.46 -2.80 -7.46
CA LEU A 305 -16.39 -2.21 -6.14
C LEU A 305 -17.50 -2.68 -5.21
N ALA A 306 -18.69 -2.96 -5.74
CA ALA A 306 -19.78 -3.53 -4.96
C ALA A 306 -19.40 -4.92 -4.38
N VAL A 307 -18.66 -5.73 -5.13
CA VAL A 307 -18.11 -7.00 -4.63
C VAL A 307 -17.14 -6.76 -3.46
N TYR A 308 -16.27 -5.75 -3.56
CA TYR A 308 -15.29 -5.44 -2.50
C TYR A 308 -15.98 -4.89 -1.24
N GLU A 309 -16.97 -4.04 -1.41
CA GLU A 309 -17.81 -3.53 -0.31
C GLU A 309 -18.56 -4.68 0.37
N GLU A 310 -19.18 -5.59 -0.40
CA GLU A 310 -19.89 -6.75 0.14
C GLU A 310 -18.96 -7.71 0.88
N ALA A 311 -17.73 -7.88 0.39
CA ALA A 311 -16.69 -8.66 1.07
C ALA A 311 -16.20 -8.00 2.37
N GLY A 312 -16.47 -6.71 2.57
CA GLY A 312 -16.14 -5.98 3.78
C GLY A 312 -14.80 -5.24 3.75
N VAL A 313 -14.32 -4.86 2.57
CA VAL A 313 -13.14 -3.99 2.44
C VAL A 313 -13.44 -2.64 3.08
N ASP A 314 -12.57 -2.18 3.98
CA ASP A 314 -12.74 -0.88 4.67
C ASP A 314 -12.12 0.27 3.85
N GLU A 315 -11.01 0.00 3.15
CA GLU A 315 -10.30 0.99 2.33
C GLU A 315 -9.80 0.35 1.03
N LEU A 316 -9.93 1.08 -0.09
CA LEU A 316 -9.42 0.66 -1.39
C LEU A 316 -8.23 1.53 -1.80
N ILE A 317 -7.06 0.90 -1.93
CA ILE A 317 -5.81 1.54 -2.35
C ILE A 317 -5.70 1.43 -3.87
N LEU A 318 -5.84 2.56 -4.56
CA LEU A 318 -5.88 2.67 -6.01
C LEU A 318 -4.52 3.00 -6.61
N SER A 319 -3.90 2.05 -7.31
CA SER A 319 -2.65 2.23 -8.05
C SER A 319 -2.95 2.54 -9.51
N GLN A 320 -2.82 3.80 -9.91
CA GLN A 320 -3.18 4.30 -11.23
C GLN A 320 -1.96 4.56 -12.14
N ASN A 321 -0.75 4.67 -11.58
CA ASN A 321 0.45 4.85 -12.39
C ASN A 321 0.95 3.50 -12.93
N ILE A 322 0.57 3.21 -14.17
CA ILE A 322 1.00 2.07 -14.97
C ILE A 322 1.89 2.48 -16.16
N GLY A 323 2.52 3.65 -16.06
CA GLY A 323 3.29 4.28 -17.13
C GLY A 323 2.52 5.35 -17.91
N THR A 324 1.41 5.82 -17.37
CA THR A 324 0.61 6.92 -17.92
C THR A 324 1.25 8.28 -17.62
N PRO A 325 1.05 9.29 -18.48
CA PRO A 325 1.39 10.67 -18.17
C PRO A 325 0.72 11.15 -16.87
N ASN A 326 1.37 12.05 -16.13
CA ASN A 326 0.83 12.57 -14.87
C ASN A 326 -0.56 13.22 -15.05
N GLN A 327 -0.77 13.99 -16.11
CA GLN A 327 -2.07 14.62 -16.35
C GLN A 327 -3.20 13.59 -16.54
N ASP A 328 -2.94 12.49 -17.26
CA ASP A 328 -3.92 11.42 -17.43
C ASP A 328 -4.27 10.77 -16.09
N THR A 329 -3.28 10.60 -15.21
CA THR A 329 -3.49 10.08 -13.85
C THR A 329 -4.35 11.03 -13.02
N LEU A 330 -4.07 12.34 -13.05
CA LEU A 330 -4.86 13.36 -12.35
C LEU A 330 -6.31 13.43 -12.86
N ASP A 331 -6.51 13.35 -14.16
CA ASP A 331 -7.84 13.33 -14.78
C ASP A 331 -8.61 12.07 -14.37
N ASN A 332 -7.94 10.92 -14.34
CA ASN A 332 -8.55 9.66 -13.89
C ASN A 332 -8.89 9.67 -12.39
N MET A 333 -8.02 10.25 -11.55
CA MET A 333 -8.32 10.48 -10.12
C MET A 333 -9.58 11.33 -9.95
N GLN A 334 -9.73 12.38 -10.74
CA GLN A 334 -10.92 13.24 -10.71
C GLN A 334 -12.17 12.49 -11.16
N SER A 335 -12.11 11.73 -12.27
CA SER A 335 -13.24 10.93 -12.75
C SER A 335 -13.69 9.90 -11.71
N ILE A 336 -12.76 9.21 -11.04
CA ILE A 336 -13.09 8.28 -9.94
C ILE A 336 -13.76 9.03 -8.78
N ALA A 337 -13.25 10.21 -8.40
CA ALA A 337 -13.81 10.99 -7.31
C ALA A 337 -15.23 11.50 -7.60
N GLU A 338 -15.51 11.89 -8.84
CA GLU A 338 -16.80 12.45 -9.23
C GLU A 338 -17.85 11.37 -9.57
N GLU A 339 -17.43 10.27 -10.21
CA GLU A 339 -18.36 9.30 -10.79
C GLU A 339 -18.52 8.01 -9.97
N VAL A 340 -17.51 7.67 -9.14
CA VAL A 340 -17.46 6.39 -8.43
C VAL A 340 -17.57 6.57 -6.91
N MET A 341 -16.68 7.37 -6.32
CA MET A 341 -16.59 7.52 -4.85
C MET A 341 -17.92 7.89 -4.17
N PRO A 342 -18.80 8.76 -4.74
CA PRO A 342 -20.06 9.11 -4.10
C PRO A 342 -20.99 7.91 -3.84
N ARG A 343 -20.88 6.83 -4.61
CA ARG A 343 -21.72 5.63 -4.44
C ARG A 343 -21.33 4.77 -3.25
N PHE A 344 -20.06 4.88 -2.80
CA PHE A 344 -19.48 4.05 -1.73
C PHE A 344 -19.15 4.84 -0.47
N SER A 345 -19.20 6.18 -0.54
CA SER A 345 -18.95 7.05 0.61
C SER A 345 -20.16 7.14 1.55
N LYS A 346 -19.93 7.53 2.81
CA LYS A 346 -21.02 7.76 3.77
C LYS A 346 -22.00 8.87 3.31
N LEU A 347 -21.49 9.90 2.64
CA LEU A 347 -22.29 11.03 2.16
C LEU A 347 -23.24 10.61 1.04
N GLY A 348 -22.76 9.85 0.05
CA GLY A 348 -23.59 9.39 -1.05
C GLY A 348 -24.68 8.39 -0.64
N LYS A 349 -24.46 7.62 0.45
CA LYS A 349 -25.46 6.69 1.00
C LYS A 349 -26.59 7.39 1.75
N ILE A 350 -26.34 8.57 2.33
CA ILE A 350 -27.37 9.38 3.00
C ILE A 350 -28.28 10.03 1.94
N GLU A 351 -27.72 10.54 0.84
CA GLU A 351 -28.49 11.15 -0.26
C GLU A 351 -29.30 10.13 -1.08
N ALA A 352 -28.91 8.86 -1.11
CA ALA A 352 -29.66 7.80 -1.79
C ALA A 352 -30.78 7.18 -0.93
N ALA A 353 -30.84 7.49 0.35
CA ALA A 353 -31.84 6.99 1.31
C ALA A 353 -33.00 7.98 1.52
N ASP A 354 -32.91 9.22 1.02
CA ASP A 354 -33.94 10.24 1.00
C ASP A 354 -34.65 10.27 -0.37
#